data_f47a1abca07d171ee3c2b54faa61483a
#
_entry.id   f47a1abca07d171ee3c2b54faa61483a
#
_cell.length_a   1.000
_cell.length_b   1.000
_cell.length_c   1.000
_cell.angle_alpha   90.00
_cell.angle_beta   90.00
_cell.angle_gamma   90.00
#
_symmetry.space_group_name_H-M   'P 1'
#
loop_
_entity.id
_entity.type
_entity.pdbx_description
1 polymer ?
#
loop_
_entity_poly.entity_id
_entity_poly.type
_entity_poly.pdbx_seq_one_letter_code
_entity_poly.pdbx_strand_id
1 'polypeptide(L)'
;MATLRQQQPLQSLVFFERALSYAEQPEPILEEVHQLLQKRFSASQLAEAAFMFHDRPIGLDARLQLARLALAEKDDALASRQLQAILDSPVAFPYREEAARLMDRFSPGSWLQQDAIGVLLPLSGRYSAFGELVKRSMELALELHNANRPPLRFLYRDTEGEAAAARRATAALSNEERVMAIAGPLTGSAAIAAADQAQRDGIPLLSLSQRANLPSIGDQIFRNSLTSQLQVRALARYAVEERGMTSFGVMYPENRLGREMLELFAEEVLKLGGLVTDEQGYAEDATDFRRQIKLFMGKDPDARDEVAAVPRSEEEKPEDLLLPDLPEYPSVSFDALFIPDYADRIGLIAPQLAFYGIEDLPLLGINGWNSPDLIRLAGKFVRNAVFVDGFFPASEYPFVREFVELYLEKYGEEPSILEAQAFDIANMLLDLTSRADIRSREQLRQALAQMKDYPGVTGATSFDFVGEAVKPLFLLQVKKGRIVQINQDPEGAL
;
A
#
# COMPACT_ATOMS: atom_id res chain seq x y z
N MET A 1 -10.02 -63.61 11.72
CA MET A 1 -11.23 -63.99 10.93
C MET A 1 -12.48 -64.20 11.81
N ALA A 2 -12.45 -64.96 12.91
CA ALA A 2 -13.62 -65.19 13.77
C ALA A 2 -14.19 -63.92 14.44
N THR A 3 -13.31 -63.03 14.95
CA THR A 3 -13.67 -61.76 15.60
C THR A 3 -14.24 -60.71 14.66
N LEU A 4 -13.91 -60.75 13.37
CA LEU A 4 -14.49 -59.90 12.31
C LEU A 4 -15.97 -60.27 12.06
N ARG A 5 -16.34 -61.54 12.21
CA ARG A 5 -17.76 -62.00 12.07
C ARG A 5 -18.61 -61.61 13.26
N GLN A 6 -18.02 -61.28 14.43
CA GLN A 6 -18.72 -60.89 15.67
C GLN A 6 -18.79 -59.36 15.88
N GLN A 7 -18.54 -58.53 14.88
CA GLN A 7 -18.58 -57.06 14.96
C GLN A 7 -17.61 -56.42 16.02
N GLN A 8 -16.47 -57.06 16.31
CA GLN A 8 -15.46 -56.52 17.22
C GLN A 8 -14.14 -56.24 16.47
N PRO A 9 -14.10 -55.19 15.60
CA PRO A 9 -12.96 -54.94 14.71
C PRO A 9 -11.68 -54.61 15.47
N LEU A 10 -11.72 -53.88 16.59
CA LEU A 10 -10.54 -53.56 17.40
C LEU A 10 -9.85 -54.80 18.00
N GLN A 11 -10.61 -55.79 18.43
CA GLN A 11 -10.01 -57.03 18.94
C GLN A 11 -9.24 -57.79 17.86
N SER A 12 -9.66 -57.70 16.60
CA SER A 12 -8.92 -58.34 15.50
C SER A 12 -7.52 -57.79 15.34
N LEU A 13 -7.30 -56.48 15.61
CA LEU A 13 -5.98 -55.86 15.54
C LEU A 13 -4.99 -56.40 16.57
N VAL A 14 -5.46 -56.80 17.75
CA VAL A 14 -4.62 -57.45 18.77
C VAL A 14 -4.07 -58.77 18.26
N PHE A 15 -4.88 -59.55 17.51
CA PHE A 15 -4.40 -60.78 16.90
C PHE A 15 -3.43 -60.55 15.77
N PHE A 16 -3.62 -59.53 14.96
CA PHE A 16 -2.68 -59.12 13.93
C PHE A 16 -1.35 -58.65 14.52
N GLU A 17 -1.38 -57.87 15.58
CA GLU A 17 -0.18 -57.41 16.28
C GLU A 17 0.63 -58.61 16.84
N ARG A 18 -0.07 -59.59 17.41
CA ARG A 18 0.55 -60.80 17.87
C ARG A 18 1.13 -61.66 16.73
N ALA A 19 0.43 -61.70 15.58
CA ALA A 19 0.93 -62.38 14.39
C ALA A 19 2.19 -61.70 13.84
N LEU A 20 2.22 -60.34 13.81
CA LEU A 20 3.39 -59.59 13.38
C LEU A 20 4.63 -59.83 14.25
N SER A 21 4.46 -60.07 15.57
CA SER A 21 5.59 -60.32 16.48
C SER A 21 6.27 -61.69 16.25
N TYR A 22 5.64 -62.58 15.52
CA TYR A 22 6.17 -63.92 15.21
C TYR A 22 6.42 -64.15 13.70
N ALA A 23 6.09 -63.16 12.86
CA ALA A 23 6.19 -63.33 11.43
C ALA A 23 7.64 -63.16 10.92
N GLU A 24 8.13 -64.09 10.11
CA GLU A 24 9.39 -63.94 9.37
C GLU A 24 9.25 -62.94 8.20
N GLN A 25 8.04 -62.78 7.68
CA GLN A 25 7.68 -61.81 6.62
C GLN A 25 6.46 -61.05 7.08
N PRO A 26 6.60 -59.81 7.60
CA PRO A 26 5.50 -59.00 8.12
C PRO A 26 4.67 -58.31 7.02
N GLU A 27 5.20 -58.12 5.79
CA GLU A 27 4.58 -57.33 4.72
C GLU A 27 3.20 -57.84 4.35
N PRO A 28 2.92 -59.16 4.14
CA PRO A 28 1.56 -59.62 3.79
C PRO A 28 0.53 -59.33 4.90
N ILE A 29 0.97 -59.43 6.16
CA ILE A 29 0.09 -59.17 7.31
C ILE A 29 -0.23 -57.65 7.40
N LEU A 30 0.78 -56.80 7.18
CA LEU A 30 0.59 -55.35 7.17
C LEU A 30 -0.34 -54.90 6.04
N GLU A 31 -0.25 -55.50 4.86
CA GLU A 31 -1.16 -55.23 3.76
C GLU A 31 -2.62 -55.62 4.09
N GLU A 32 -2.82 -56.80 4.73
CA GLU A 32 -4.17 -57.20 5.17
C GLU A 32 -4.74 -56.26 6.23
N VAL A 33 -3.90 -55.81 7.17
CA VAL A 33 -4.28 -54.79 8.17
C VAL A 33 -4.63 -53.47 7.51
N HIS A 34 -3.84 -53.01 6.55
CA HIS A 34 -4.09 -51.77 5.81
C HIS A 34 -5.47 -51.79 5.14
N GLN A 35 -5.78 -52.85 4.40
CA GLN A 35 -7.06 -53.00 3.75
C GLN A 35 -8.24 -53.09 4.74
N LEU A 36 -8.01 -53.73 5.88
CA LEU A 36 -8.99 -53.88 6.96
C LEU A 36 -9.32 -52.50 7.57
N LEU A 37 -8.29 -51.72 7.97
CA LEU A 37 -8.43 -50.39 8.53
C LEU A 37 -9.16 -49.44 7.55
N GLN A 38 -8.78 -49.46 6.28
CA GLN A 38 -9.38 -48.64 5.24
C GLN A 38 -10.87 -48.94 5.01
N LYS A 39 -11.28 -50.21 5.01
CA LYS A 39 -12.62 -50.61 4.57
C LYS A 39 -13.63 -50.80 5.69
N ARG A 40 -13.20 -51.00 6.94
CA ARG A 40 -14.05 -51.49 8.02
C ARG A 40 -14.04 -50.63 9.28
N PHE A 41 -13.18 -49.62 9.40
CA PHE A 41 -13.03 -48.85 10.62
C PHE A 41 -13.64 -47.45 10.46
N SER A 42 -14.41 -47.05 11.47
CA SER A 42 -14.88 -45.64 11.58
C SER A 42 -13.77 -44.75 12.10
N ALA A 43 -13.93 -43.40 11.95
CA ALA A 43 -12.95 -42.44 12.46
C ALA A 43 -12.66 -42.59 13.95
N SER A 44 -13.67 -42.88 14.78
CA SER A 44 -13.48 -43.11 16.21
C SER A 44 -12.68 -44.39 16.51
N GLN A 45 -12.93 -45.48 15.77
CA GLN A 45 -12.21 -46.73 15.92
C GLN A 45 -10.75 -46.62 15.42
N LEU A 46 -10.52 -45.84 14.35
CA LEU A 46 -9.17 -45.51 13.88
C LEU A 46 -8.38 -44.69 14.92
N ALA A 47 -9.06 -43.72 15.57
CA ALA A 47 -8.43 -42.93 16.64
C ALA A 47 -8.05 -43.84 17.85
N GLU A 48 -8.92 -44.78 18.22
CA GLU A 48 -8.66 -45.73 19.28
C GLU A 48 -7.52 -46.69 18.91
N ALA A 49 -7.49 -47.20 17.67
CA ALA A 49 -6.42 -48.02 17.17
C ALA A 49 -5.07 -47.27 17.13
N ALA A 50 -5.08 -46.02 16.68
CA ALA A 50 -3.89 -45.17 16.66
C ALA A 50 -3.33 -44.88 18.06
N PHE A 51 -4.19 -44.85 19.07
CA PHE A 51 -3.80 -44.69 20.47
C PHE A 51 -3.29 -46.02 21.06
N MET A 52 -4.02 -47.13 20.88
CA MET A 52 -3.67 -48.41 21.44
C MET A 52 -2.34 -48.96 20.90
N PHE A 53 -2.07 -48.69 19.63
CA PHE A 53 -0.86 -49.22 18.93
C PHE A 53 0.11 -48.08 18.55
N HIS A 54 0.20 -47.00 19.33
CA HIS A 54 0.92 -45.76 18.98
C HIS A 54 2.37 -45.96 18.52
N ASP A 55 3.09 -46.90 19.10
CA ASP A 55 4.49 -47.25 18.77
C ASP A 55 4.61 -48.50 17.89
N ARG A 56 3.61 -48.81 17.09
CA ARG A 56 3.54 -50.01 16.25
C ARG A 56 3.09 -49.64 14.83
N PRO A 57 3.46 -50.45 13.80
CA PRO A 57 3.03 -50.22 12.42
C PRO A 57 1.51 -50.14 12.25
N ILE A 58 0.72 -50.92 13.02
CA ILE A 58 -0.76 -50.85 13.01
C ILE A 58 -1.27 -49.46 13.43
N GLY A 59 -0.67 -48.88 14.46
CA GLY A 59 -1.06 -47.58 14.93
C GLY A 59 -0.71 -46.44 13.93
N LEU A 60 0.45 -46.58 13.25
CA LEU A 60 0.83 -45.67 12.19
C LEU A 60 -0.09 -45.75 10.98
N ASP A 61 -0.57 -46.96 10.63
CA ASP A 61 -1.54 -47.12 9.55
C ASP A 61 -2.90 -46.55 9.93
N ALA A 62 -3.36 -46.79 11.18
CA ALA A 62 -4.58 -46.15 11.68
C ALA A 62 -4.52 -44.60 11.60
N ARG A 63 -3.36 -43.98 11.89
CA ARG A 63 -3.14 -42.53 11.70
C ARG A 63 -3.20 -42.14 10.22
N LEU A 64 -2.64 -42.96 9.32
CA LEU A 64 -2.71 -42.70 7.88
C LEU A 64 -4.16 -42.70 7.38
N GLN A 65 -4.99 -43.67 7.82
CA GLN A 65 -6.40 -43.73 7.45
C GLN A 65 -7.18 -42.53 8.06
N LEU A 66 -6.88 -42.12 9.30
CA LEU A 66 -7.45 -40.89 9.88
C LEU A 66 -7.09 -39.65 9.09
N ALA A 67 -5.85 -39.52 8.67
CA ALA A 67 -5.43 -38.40 7.85
C ALA A 67 -6.17 -38.36 6.51
N ARG A 68 -6.37 -39.51 5.86
CA ARG A 68 -7.15 -39.62 4.61
C ARG A 68 -8.64 -39.19 4.81
N LEU A 69 -9.26 -39.59 5.92
CA LEU A 69 -10.62 -39.17 6.26
C LEU A 69 -10.70 -37.67 6.52
N ALA A 70 -9.77 -37.14 7.32
CA ALA A 70 -9.68 -35.70 7.60
C ALA A 70 -9.51 -34.89 6.33
N LEU A 71 -8.66 -35.35 5.38
CA LEU A 71 -8.52 -34.71 4.06
C LEU A 71 -9.83 -34.71 3.26
N ALA A 72 -10.61 -35.80 3.31
CA ALA A 72 -11.89 -35.88 2.64
C ALA A 72 -12.93 -34.93 3.26
N GLU A 73 -12.86 -34.71 4.57
CA GLU A 73 -13.71 -33.80 5.34
C GLU A 73 -13.18 -32.34 5.36
N LYS A 74 -12.04 -32.07 4.71
CA LYS A 74 -11.34 -30.77 4.69
C LYS A 74 -10.89 -30.28 6.08
N ASP A 75 -10.63 -31.21 7.00
CA ASP A 75 -9.98 -30.92 8.28
C ASP A 75 -8.45 -31.04 8.13
N ASP A 76 -7.86 -30.02 7.53
CA ASP A 76 -6.43 -29.94 7.24
C ASP A 76 -5.57 -29.97 8.53
N ALA A 77 -6.10 -29.42 9.64
CA ALA A 77 -5.42 -29.39 10.92
C ALA A 77 -5.31 -30.79 11.55
N LEU A 78 -6.34 -31.61 11.44
CA LEU A 78 -6.31 -32.99 11.89
C LEU A 78 -5.41 -33.83 10.98
N ALA A 79 -5.57 -33.69 9.66
CA ALA A 79 -4.80 -34.42 8.67
C ALA A 79 -3.28 -34.19 8.86
N SER A 80 -2.85 -32.94 8.94
CA SER A 80 -1.43 -32.60 9.10
C SER A 80 -0.85 -33.14 10.40
N ARG A 81 -1.59 -33.06 11.52
CA ARG A 81 -1.16 -33.64 12.81
C ARG A 81 -0.95 -35.15 12.76
N GLN A 82 -1.87 -35.88 12.08
CA GLN A 82 -1.74 -37.35 11.98
C GLN A 82 -0.55 -37.74 11.09
N LEU A 83 -0.36 -37.02 9.96
CA LEU A 83 0.75 -37.26 9.05
C LEU A 83 2.10 -36.93 9.71
N GLN A 84 2.19 -35.80 10.42
CA GLN A 84 3.40 -35.45 11.16
C GLN A 84 3.79 -36.51 12.18
N ALA A 85 2.82 -37.03 12.93
CA ALA A 85 3.07 -38.11 13.93
C ALA A 85 3.59 -39.41 13.29
N ILE A 86 3.22 -39.69 12.02
CA ILE A 86 3.78 -40.83 11.26
C ILE A 86 5.23 -40.53 10.87
N LEU A 87 5.52 -39.33 10.41
CA LEU A 87 6.86 -38.95 9.94
C LEU A 87 7.89 -38.84 11.08
N ASP A 88 7.42 -38.39 12.25
CA ASP A 88 8.27 -38.29 13.46
C ASP A 88 8.54 -39.62 14.15
N SER A 89 7.74 -40.67 13.86
CA SER A 89 7.91 -41.99 14.48
C SER A 89 9.19 -42.69 14.01
N PRO A 90 10.00 -43.27 14.90
CA PRO A 90 11.16 -44.07 14.53
C PRO A 90 10.79 -45.46 14.00
N VAL A 91 9.53 -45.87 14.09
CA VAL A 91 9.06 -47.20 13.69
C VAL A 91 9.10 -47.38 12.19
N ALA A 92 9.61 -48.49 11.69
CA ALA A 92 9.55 -48.84 10.28
C ALA A 92 8.08 -49.02 9.84
N PHE A 93 7.69 -48.29 8.80
CA PHE A 93 6.31 -48.28 8.32
C PHE A 93 6.28 -48.26 6.78
N PRO A 94 5.65 -49.27 6.13
CA PRO A 94 5.68 -49.41 4.67
C PRO A 94 5.09 -48.24 3.92
N TYR A 95 4.09 -47.55 4.48
CA TYR A 95 3.39 -46.43 3.84
C TYR A 95 3.91 -45.07 4.27
N ARG A 96 5.13 -44.98 4.83
CA ARG A 96 5.75 -43.69 5.22
C ARG A 96 5.94 -42.74 4.05
N GLU A 97 6.31 -43.23 2.87
CA GLU A 97 6.43 -42.43 1.67
C GLU A 97 5.08 -41.84 1.21
N GLU A 98 4.01 -42.59 1.42
CA GLU A 98 2.67 -42.06 1.14
C GLU A 98 2.29 -40.97 2.13
N ALA A 99 2.55 -41.17 3.43
CA ALA A 99 2.35 -40.14 4.43
C ALA A 99 3.15 -38.87 4.11
N ALA A 100 4.40 -39.00 3.65
CA ALA A 100 5.22 -37.89 3.21
C ALA A 100 4.61 -37.18 2.00
N ARG A 101 4.18 -37.92 0.98
CA ARG A 101 3.48 -37.32 -0.19
C ARG A 101 2.17 -36.60 0.20
N LEU A 102 1.42 -37.12 1.15
CA LEU A 102 0.21 -36.44 1.66
C LEU A 102 0.59 -35.21 2.50
N MET A 103 1.68 -35.28 3.26
CA MET A 103 2.18 -34.15 4.05
C MET A 103 2.72 -33.02 3.17
N ASP A 104 3.27 -33.34 2.00
CA ASP A 104 3.71 -32.31 1.02
C ASP A 104 2.59 -31.35 0.63
N ARG A 105 1.33 -31.77 0.75
CA ARG A 105 0.16 -30.87 0.55
C ARG A 105 0.08 -29.76 1.60
N PHE A 106 0.68 -29.98 2.78
CA PHE A 106 0.76 -29.00 3.88
C PHE A 106 2.12 -28.31 3.95
N SER A 107 3.05 -28.64 3.05
CA SER A 107 4.30 -27.91 2.93
C SER A 107 4.02 -26.44 2.66
N PRO A 108 4.70 -25.48 3.31
CA PRO A 108 4.48 -24.08 3.09
C PRO A 108 4.46 -23.77 1.58
N GLY A 109 3.31 -23.39 1.08
CA GLY A 109 3.10 -22.99 -0.32
C GLY A 109 2.70 -24.09 -1.31
N SER A 110 2.66 -25.38 -0.95
CA SER A 110 2.29 -26.45 -1.91
C SER A 110 0.86 -26.33 -2.48
N TRP A 111 -0.03 -25.65 -1.77
CA TRP A 111 -1.41 -25.41 -2.18
C TRP A 111 -1.60 -24.07 -2.87
N LEU A 112 -0.57 -23.18 -2.86
CA LEU A 112 -0.60 -21.87 -3.48
C LEU A 112 -0.21 -21.91 -4.95
N GLN A 113 -0.80 -21.03 -5.74
CA GLN A 113 -0.34 -20.75 -7.10
C GLN A 113 0.87 -19.81 -7.02
N GLN A 114 2.07 -20.41 -7.01
CA GLN A 114 3.34 -19.70 -6.86
C GLN A 114 3.63 -18.70 -7.98
N ASP A 115 2.95 -18.83 -9.12
CA ASP A 115 3.09 -18.00 -10.31
C ASP A 115 2.01 -16.92 -10.43
N ALA A 116 1.12 -16.79 -9.44
CA ALA A 116 -0.05 -15.92 -9.53
C ALA A 116 -0.13 -14.88 -8.42
N ILE A 117 -0.41 -13.64 -8.82
CA ILE A 117 -0.72 -12.50 -7.94
C ILE A 117 -2.12 -12.01 -8.28
N GLY A 118 -2.96 -11.82 -7.28
CA GLY A 118 -4.30 -11.24 -7.44
C GLY A 118 -4.23 -9.72 -7.62
N VAL A 119 -5.12 -9.16 -8.45
CA VAL A 119 -5.21 -7.72 -8.65
C VAL A 119 -6.65 -7.27 -8.52
N LEU A 120 -6.91 -6.36 -7.59
CA LEU A 120 -8.21 -5.79 -7.28
C LEU A 120 -8.31 -4.36 -7.83
N LEU A 121 -9.09 -4.15 -8.88
CA LEU A 121 -9.28 -2.84 -9.51
C LEU A 121 -10.75 -2.57 -9.80
N PRO A 122 -11.17 -1.29 -9.83
CA PRO A 122 -12.47 -0.92 -10.38
C PRO A 122 -12.40 -0.95 -11.91
N LEU A 123 -12.70 -2.09 -12.52
CA LEU A 123 -12.66 -2.27 -13.97
C LEU A 123 -13.98 -1.90 -14.64
N SER A 124 -15.03 -1.67 -13.85
CA SER A 124 -16.33 -1.13 -14.28
C SER A 124 -16.81 0.00 -13.37
N GLY A 125 -17.92 0.66 -13.72
CA GLY A 125 -18.50 1.74 -12.96
C GLY A 125 -17.75 3.07 -13.08
N ARG A 126 -18.03 4.00 -12.17
CA ARG A 126 -17.55 5.41 -12.23
C ARG A 126 -16.03 5.56 -12.12
N TYR A 127 -15.34 4.58 -11.59
CA TYR A 127 -13.88 4.62 -11.38
C TYR A 127 -13.10 3.78 -12.40
N SER A 128 -13.76 3.24 -13.42
CA SER A 128 -13.14 2.32 -14.39
C SER A 128 -11.97 2.94 -15.16
N ALA A 129 -12.04 4.24 -15.47
CA ALA A 129 -10.93 4.94 -16.12
C ALA A 129 -9.64 4.88 -15.28
N PHE A 130 -9.72 5.06 -13.95
CA PHE A 130 -8.58 4.94 -13.07
C PHE A 130 -8.09 3.50 -12.93
N GLY A 131 -9.02 2.54 -12.89
CA GLY A 131 -8.69 1.12 -12.88
C GLY A 131 -7.91 0.69 -14.11
N GLU A 132 -8.28 1.20 -15.28
CA GLU A 132 -7.58 0.91 -16.54
C GLU A 132 -6.17 1.51 -16.58
N LEU A 133 -5.96 2.73 -16.08
CA LEU A 133 -4.63 3.34 -15.98
C LEU A 133 -3.69 2.50 -15.09
N VAL A 134 -4.18 2.08 -13.92
CA VAL A 134 -3.45 1.19 -13.02
C VAL A 134 -3.13 -0.15 -13.68
N LYS A 135 -4.11 -0.74 -14.36
CA LYS A 135 -3.95 -2.02 -15.06
C LYS A 135 -2.86 -1.94 -16.13
N ARG A 136 -2.88 -0.91 -17.00
CA ARG A 136 -1.85 -0.69 -18.04
C ARG A 136 -0.45 -0.69 -17.45
N SER A 137 -0.26 0.04 -16.36
CA SER A 137 1.05 0.17 -15.72
C SER A 137 1.51 -1.14 -15.08
N MET A 138 0.60 -1.89 -14.44
CA MET A 138 0.90 -3.22 -13.91
C MET A 138 1.24 -4.22 -15.03
N GLU A 139 0.53 -4.17 -16.17
CA GLU A 139 0.82 -5.02 -17.33
C GLU A 139 2.18 -4.69 -17.96
N LEU A 140 2.60 -3.42 -17.97
CA LEU A 140 3.94 -3.05 -18.40
C LEU A 140 5.01 -3.67 -17.47
N ALA A 141 4.84 -3.57 -16.15
CA ALA A 141 5.75 -4.19 -15.19
C ALA A 141 5.82 -5.72 -15.36
N LEU A 142 4.68 -6.38 -15.55
CA LEU A 142 4.60 -7.83 -15.77
C LEU A 142 5.32 -8.27 -17.06
N GLU A 143 5.15 -7.53 -18.13
CA GLU A 143 5.81 -7.81 -19.41
C GLU A 143 7.35 -7.69 -19.28
N LEU A 144 7.82 -6.62 -18.65
CA LEU A 144 9.25 -6.42 -18.39
C LEU A 144 9.83 -7.53 -17.51
N HIS A 145 9.10 -7.93 -16.48
CA HIS A 145 9.48 -9.04 -15.61
C HIS A 145 9.58 -10.36 -16.39
N ASN A 146 8.53 -10.71 -17.12
CA ASN A 146 8.41 -12.00 -17.83
C ASN A 146 9.37 -12.12 -19.03
N ALA A 147 9.89 -11.01 -19.55
CA ALA A 147 10.89 -11.03 -20.61
C ALA A 147 12.24 -11.62 -20.15
N ASN A 148 12.56 -11.55 -18.85
CA ASN A 148 13.88 -11.89 -18.32
C ASN A 148 13.87 -12.91 -17.17
N ARG A 149 12.68 -13.33 -16.69
CA ARG A 149 12.51 -14.18 -15.50
C ARG A 149 11.43 -15.24 -15.73
N PRO A 150 11.31 -16.26 -14.87
CA PRO A 150 10.20 -17.20 -14.92
C PRO A 150 8.86 -16.47 -14.92
N PRO A 151 7.93 -16.84 -15.82
CA PRO A 151 6.72 -16.08 -16.04
C PRO A 151 5.80 -16.12 -14.82
N LEU A 152 5.34 -14.95 -14.42
CA LEU A 152 4.28 -14.74 -13.45
C LEU A 152 3.02 -14.25 -14.18
N ARG A 153 1.89 -14.21 -13.48
CA ARG A 153 0.62 -13.73 -14.02
C ARG A 153 -0.18 -12.95 -13.00
N PHE A 154 -0.91 -11.96 -13.48
CA PHE A 154 -1.89 -11.23 -12.71
C PHE A 154 -3.30 -11.80 -12.92
N LEU A 155 -4.02 -12.04 -11.84
CA LEU A 155 -5.42 -12.45 -11.85
C LEU A 155 -6.30 -11.27 -11.45
N TYR A 156 -6.84 -10.58 -12.45
CA TYR A 156 -7.67 -9.39 -12.23
C TYR A 156 -9.08 -9.76 -11.74
N ARG A 157 -9.57 -8.99 -10.75
CA ARG A 157 -10.95 -9.04 -10.28
C ARG A 157 -11.52 -7.63 -10.17
N ASP A 158 -12.70 -7.45 -10.74
CA ASP A 158 -13.41 -6.17 -10.70
C ASP A 158 -13.98 -5.92 -9.31
N THR A 159 -13.66 -4.78 -8.73
CA THR A 159 -14.20 -4.31 -7.46
C THR A 159 -15.41 -3.39 -7.64
N GLU A 160 -15.72 -2.95 -8.88
CA GLU A 160 -16.75 -1.95 -9.18
C GLU A 160 -16.57 -0.64 -8.37
N GLY A 161 -15.47 -0.52 -7.62
CA GLY A 161 -15.25 0.52 -6.61
C GLY A 161 -16.04 0.31 -5.30
N GLU A 162 -16.68 -0.86 -5.13
CA GLU A 162 -17.65 -1.15 -4.07
C GLU A 162 -17.11 -2.16 -3.03
N ALA A 163 -17.44 -1.94 -1.76
CA ALA A 163 -16.96 -2.75 -0.64
C ALA A 163 -17.37 -4.23 -0.75
N ALA A 164 -18.62 -4.51 -1.15
CA ALA A 164 -19.13 -5.87 -1.24
C ALA A 164 -18.47 -6.68 -2.36
N ALA A 165 -18.23 -6.05 -3.53
CA ALA A 165 -17.54 -6.67 -4.64
C ALA A 165 -16.06 -6.94 -4.29
N ALA A 166 -15.37 -5.98 -3.68
CA ALA A 166 -13.99 -6.11 -3.24
C ALA A 166 -13.82 -7.26 -2.24
N ARG A 167 -14.71 -7.40 -1.26
CA ARG A 167 -14.69 -8.52 -0.29
C ARG A 167 -14.82 -9.87 -0.98
N ARG A 168 -15.82 -10.04 -1.86
CA ARG A 168 -16.01 -11.29 -2.62
C ARG A 168 -14.80 -11.62 -3.49
N ALA A 169 -14.28 -10.61 -4.19
CA ALA A 169 -13.12 -10.76 -5.05
C ALA A 169 -11.86 -11.16 -4.27
N THR A 170 -11.63 -10.56 -3.08
CA THR A 170 -10.53 -10.93 -2.18
C THR A 170 -10.66 -12.39 -1.73
N ALA A 171 -11.85 -12.82 -1.28
CA ALA A 171 -12.10 -14.19 -0.85
C ALA A 171 -11.88 -15.20 -2.00
N ALA A 172 -12.32 -14.88 -3.22
CA ALA A 172 -12.10 -15.73 -4.40
C ALA A 172 -10.60 -15.86 -4.72
N LEU A 173 -9.86 -14.75 -4.79
CA LEU A 173 -8.41 -14.76 -5.03
C LEU A 173 -7.65 -15.54 -3.96
N SER A 174 -8.07 -15.38 -2.69
CA SER A 174 -7.42 -16.04 -1.57
C SER A 174 -7.70 -17.54 -1.49
N ASN A 175 -8.96 -17.96 -1.57
CA ASN A 175 -9.41 -19.30 -1.22
C ASN A 175 -9.62 -20.21 -2.42
N GLU A 176 -10.07 -19.66 -3.56
CA GLU A 176 -10.33 -20.42 -4.79
C GLU A 176 -9.11 -20.41 -5.72
N GLU A 177 -8.61 -19.23 -6.03
CA GLU A 177 -7.45 -19.03 -6.92
C GLU A 177 -6.12 -19.23 -6.18
N ARG A 178 -6.10 -19.11 -4.86
CA ARG A 178 -4.95 -19.39 -4.00
C ARG A 178 -3.68 -18.63 -4.37
N VAL A 179 -3.83 -17.34 -4.72
CA VAL A 179 -2.73 -16.48 -5.12
C VAL A 179 -1.77 -16.19 -3.96
N MET A 180 -0.53 -15.80 -4.29
CA MET A 180 0.52 -15.49 -3.31
C MET A 180 0.27 -14.19 -2.55
N ALA A 181 -0.20 -13.15 -3.25
CA ALA A 181 -0.47 -11.82 -2.70
C ALA A 181 -1.56 -11.13 -3.52
N ILE A 182 -2.04 -10.00 -3.01
CA ILE A 182 -3.02 -9.14 -3.70
C ILE A 182 -2.47 -7.73 -3.84
N ALA A 183 -2.51 -7.18 -5.07
CA ALA A 183 -2.28 -5.79 -5.39
C ALA A 183 -3.61 -5.02 -5.45
N GLY A 184 -3.63 -3.77 -4.96
CA GLY A 184 -4.85 -2.97 -4.86
C GLY A 184 -5.61 -3.23 -3.54
N PRO A 185 -6.87 -2.78 -3.44
CA PRO A 185 -7.60 -1.95 -4.40
C PRO A 185 -7.24 -0.47 -4.34
N LEU A 186 -7.91 0.32 -5.20
CA LEU A 186 -7.68 1.75 -5.36
C LEU A 186 -8.62 2.61 -4.52
N THR A 187 -9.93 2.30 -4.49
CA THR A 187 -10.95 3.13 -3.82
C THR A 187 -11.05 2.82 -2.32
N GLY A 188 -11.32 3.85 -1.49
CA GLY A 188 -11.27 3.73 -0.04
C GLY A 188 -12.28 2.74 0.56
N SER A 189 -13.51 2.64 0.04
CA SER A 189 -14.53 1.69 0.51
C SER A 189 -14.16 0.24 0.18
N ALA A 190 -13.66 0.01 -1.05
CA ALA A 190 -13.17 -1.29 -1.48
C ALA A 190 -11.92 -1.71 -0.70
N ALA A 191 -11.02 -0.75 -0.39
CA ALA A 191 -9.77 -1.02 0.33
C ALA A 191 -10.02 -1.55 1.74
N ILE A 192 -10.93 -0.93 2.51
CA ILE A 192 -11.28 -1.40 3.85
C ILE A 192 -11.84 -2.83 3.79
N ALA A 193 -12.78 -3.09 2.88
CA ALA A 193 -13.42 -4.40 2.76
C ALA A 193 -12.48 -5.50 2.28
N ALA A 194 -11.55 -5.16 1.37
CA ALA A 194 -10.53 -6.08 0.91
C ALA A 194 -9.48 -6.36 2.00
N ALA A 195 -9.03 -5.32 2.72
CA ALA A 195 -8.07 -5.46 3.81
C ALA A 195 -8.63 -6.32 4.96
N ASP A 196 -9.86 -6.09 5.39
CA ASP A 196 -10.55 -6.92 6.38
C ASP A 196 -10.61 -8.39 5.95
N GLN A 197 -10.87 -8.67 4.67
CA GLN A 197 -10.93 -10.03 4.15
C GLN A 197 -9.53 -10.64 4.03
N ALA A 198 -8.55 -9.89 3.51
CA ALA A 198 -7.17 -10.32 3.34
C ALA A 198 -6.53 -10.67 4.70
N GLN A 199 -6.78 -9.87 5.74
CA GLN A 199 -6.33 -10.16 7.10
C GLN A 199 -6.91 -11.46 7.65
N ARG A 200 -8.21 -11.71 7.46
CA ARG A 200 -8.85 -12.97 7.88
C ARG A 200 -8.29 -14.19 7.16
N ASP A 201 -8.01 -14.05 5.87
CA ASP A 201 -7.53 -15.14 5.02
C ASP A 201 -5.99 -15.34 5.10
N GLY A 202 -5.28 -14.48 5.82
CA GLY A 202 -3.82 -14.53 5.94
C GLY A 202 -3.10 -14.35 4.60
N ILE A 203 -3.59 -13.41 3.77
CA ILE A 203 -2.99 -13.09 2.48
C ILE A 203 -2.44 -11.66 2.46
N PRO A 204 -1.16 -11.44 2.11
CA PRO A 204 -0.60 -10.10 1.98
C PRO A 204 -1.33 -9.28 0.93
N LEU A 205 -1.72 -8.06 1.31
CA LEU A 205 -2.39 -7.09 0.45
C LEU A 205 -1.58 -5.79 0.41
N LEU A 206 -1.16 -5.38 -0.78
CA LEU A 206 -0.44 -4.13 -1.02
C LEU A 206 -1.36 -3.14 -1.76
N SER A 207 -1.91 -2.17 -1.01
CA SER A 207 -2.96 -1.26 -1.48
C SER A 207 -2.43 0.01 -2.13
N LEU A 208 -3.16 0.51 -3.13
CA LEU A 208 -3.00 1.82 -3.77
C LEU A 208 -3.88 2.91 -3.15
N SER A 209 -4.75 2.55 -2.21
CA SER A 209 -5.74 3.46 -1.65
C SER A 209 -5.11 4.49 -0.72
N GLN A 210 -5.52 5.75 -0.85
CA GLN A 210 -5.15 6.83 0.07
C GLN A 210 -5.94 6.80 1.41
N ARG A 211 -6.76 5.77 1.64
CA ARG A 211 -7.56 5.68 2.86
C ARG A 211 -6.67 5.67 4.10
N ALA A 212 -6.89 6.66 4.96
CA ALA A 212 -6.14 6.78 6.21
C ALA A 212 -6.25 5.51 7.08
N ASN A 213 -5.17 5.18 7.79
CA ASN A 213 -5.08 4.06 8.74
C ASN A 213 -5.43 2.67 8.15
N LEU A 214 -5.29 2.49 6.84
CA LEU A 214 -5.60 1.20 6.22
C LEU A 214 -4.71 0.06 6.73
N PRO A 215 -3.37 0.19 6.84
CA PRO A 215 -2.52 -0.87 7.36
C PRO A 215 -2.77 -1.22 8.84
N SER A 216 -3.39 -0.32 9.62
CA SER A 216 -3.77 -0.61 11.01
C SER A 216 -4.85 -1.69 11.16
N ILE A 217 -5.45 -2.15 10.07
CA ILE A 217 -6.42 -3.28 10.07
C ILE A 217 -5.72 -4.59 10.46
N GLY A 218 -4.43 -4.77 10.08
CA GLY A 218 -3.68 -5.95 10.46
C GLY A 218 -2.35 -6.08 9.73
N ASP A 219 -1.56 -7.05 10.14
CA ASP A 219 -0.17 -7.27 9.68
C ASP A 219 -0.04 -7.81 8.25
N GLN A 220 -1.14 -8.22 7.63
CA GLN A 220 -1.17 -8.60 6.20
C GLN A 220 -1.30 -7.39 5.27
N ILE A 221 -1.55 -6.19 5.81
CA ILE A 221 -1.97 -5.03 5.03
C ILE A 221 -0.83 -4.03 4.91
N PHE A 222 -0.45 -3.76 3.68
CA PHE A 222 0.57 -2.78 3.30
C PHE A 222 -0.04 -1.72 2.39
N ARG A 223 0.53 -0.52 2.39
CA ARG A 223 0.08 0.57 1.52
C ARG A 223 1.25 1.32 0.90
N ASN A 224 1.24 1.43 -0.44
CA ASN A 224 2.15 2.29 -1.17
C ASN A 224 1.36 3.32 -1.98
N SER A 225 0.97 4.41 -1.33
CA SER A 225 0.27 5.53 -1.96
C SER A 225 0.79 6.86 -1.44
N LEU A 226 0.60 7.94 -2.23
CA LEU A 226 0.91 9.30 -1.79
C LEU A 226 -0.13 9.76 -0.77
N THR A 227 0.23 9.77 0.50
CA THR A 227 -0.66 10.16 1.59
C THR A 227 -0.47 11.63 1.99
N SER A 228 -1.48 12.23 2.63
CA SER A 228 -1.37 13.56 3.23
C SER A 228 -0.19 13.63 4.21
N GLN A 229 0.00 12.60 5.03
CA GLN A 229 1.10 12.52 6.00
C GLN A 229 2.49 12.55 5.34
N LEU A 230 2.69 11.79 4.25
CA LEU A 230 3.96 11.81 3.52
C LEU A 230 4.26 13.19 2.94
N GLN A 231 3.26 13.83 2.31
CA GLN A 231 3.40 15.15 1.72
C GLN A 231 3.78 16.20 2.76
N VAL A 232 3.01 16.25 3.84
CA VAL A 232 3.22 17.22 4.92
C VAL A 232 4.57 17.03 5.59
N ARG A 233 4.97 15.78 5.88
CA ARG A 233 6.27 15.48 6.48
C ARG A 233 7.43 15.94 5.61
N ALA A 234 7.39 15.65 4.31
CA ALA A 234 8.44 16.07 3.38
C ALA A 234 8.52 17.61 3.28
N LEU A 235 7.38 18.27 3.22
CA LEU A 235 7.30 19.73 3.12
C LEU A 235 7.75 20.43 4.40
N ALA A 236 7.31 19.93 5.57
CA ALA A 236 7.70 20.46 6.88
C ALA A 236 9.22 20.32 7.11
N ARG A 237 9.82 19.17 6.78
CA ARG A 237 11.26 18.97 6.88
C ARG A 237 12.02 19.96 5.99
N TYR A 238 11.62 20.10 4.74
CA TYR A 238 12.20 21.09 3.84
C TYR A 238 12.12 22.51 4.43
N ALA A 239 10.92 22.93 4.87
CA ALA A 239 10.70 24.28 5.36
C ALA A 239 11.49 24.58 6.66
N VAL A 240 11.45 23.67 7.62
CA VAL A 240 12.07 23.89 8.96
C VAL A 240 13.56 23.52 8.92
N GLU A 241 13.92 22.30 8.50
CA GLU A 241 15.29 21.80 8.62
C GLU A 241 16.22 22.37 7.54
N GLU A 242 15.75 22.50 6.29
CA GLU A 242 16.62 22.96 5.18
C GLU A 242 16.56 24.49 4.99
N ARG A 243 15.39 25.11 5.25
CA ARG A 243 15.19 26.55 5.04
C ARG A 243 15.21 27.38 6.31
N GLY A 244 15.18 26.74 7.49
CA GLY A 244 15.23 27.41 8.80
C GLY A 244 13.97 28.23 9.13
N MET A 245 12.82 27.95 8.46
CA MET A 245 11.57 28.61 8.73
C MET A 245 10.97 28.11 10.05
N THR A 246 10.44 29.00 10.87
CA THR A 246 9.95 28.67 12.19
C THR A 246 8.48 29.03 12.41
N SER A 247 7.92 29.89 11.59
CA SER A 247 6.54 30.38 11.70
C SER A 247 5.78 30.23 10.37
N PHE A 248 4.56 29.73 10.44
CA PHE A 248 3.78 29.39 9.26
C PHE A 248 2.35 29.95 9.33
N GLY A 249 1.89 30.54 8.22
CA GLY A 249 0.49 30.74 7.94
C GLY A 249 -0.08 29.55 7.19
N VAL A 250 -1.36 29.20 7.42
CA VAL A 250 -2.05 28.16 6.66
C VAL A 250 -3.35 28.73 6.09
N MET A 251 -3.52 28.63 4.76
CA MET A 251 -4.74 29.06 4.07
C MET A 251 -5.37 27.83 3.40
N TYR A 252 -6.52 27.37 3.90
CA TYR A 252 -7.04 26.04 3.55
C TYR A 252 -8.52 26.06 3.15
N PRO A 253 -8.96 25.19 2.21
CA PRO A 253 -10.37 24.99 1.93
C PRO A 253 -11.08 24.34 3.13
N GLU A 254 -12.28 24.81 3.48
CA GLU A 254 -13.09 24.29 4.59
C GLU A 254 -13.76 22.95 4.26
N ASN A 255 -12.98 22.04 3.67
CA ASN A 255 -13.38 20.68 3.39
C ASN A 255 -12.54 19.67 4.18
N ARG A 256 -12.76 18.39 3.94
CA ARG A 256 -12.04 17.33 4.64
C ARG A 256 -10.52 17.37 4.38
N LEU A 257 -10.10 17.57 3.13
CA LEU A 257 -8.68 17.59 2.76
C LEU A 257 -7.95 18.76 3.43
N GLY A 258 -8.53 19.98 3.34
CA GLY A 258 -7.92 21.17 3.91
C GLY A 258 -7.71 21.07 5.42
N ARG A 259 -8.71 20.57 6.16
CA ARG A 259 -8.62 20.36 7.62
C ARG A 259 -7.61 19.28 7.99
N GLU A 260 -7.63 18.15 7.30
CA GLU A 260 -6.64 17.06 7.49
C GLU A 260 -5.20 17.57 7.27
N MET A 261 -4.98 18.32 6.19
CA MET A 261 -3.66 18.87 5.87
C MET A 261 -3.20 19.93 6.88
N LEU A 262 -4.10 20.80 7.36
CA LEU A 262 -3.81 21.77 8.41
C LEU A 262 -3.35 21.05 9.71
N GLU A 263 -4.15 20.10 10.20
CA GLU A 263 -3.86 19.35 11.42
C GLU A 263 -2.50 18.64 11.33
N LEU A 264 -2.26 17.90 10.22
CA LEU A 264 -1.01 17.19 10.00
C LEU A 264 0.19 18.15 9.86
N PHE A 265 0.02 19.28 9.17
CA PHE A 265 1.10 20.25 9.00
C PHE A 265 1.48 20.92 10.32
N ALA A 266 0.47 21.35 11.12
CA ALA A 266 0.71 21.92 12.44
C ALA A 266 1.44 20.93 13.37
N GLU A 267 1.05 19.64 13.34
CA GLU A 267 1.72 18.60 14.11
C GLU A 267 3.17 18.37 13.67
N GLU A 268 3.43 18.26 12.35
CA GLU A 268 4.79 18.00 11.85
C GLU A 268 5.74 19.17 12.04
N VAL A 269 5.31 20.42 11.77
CA VAL A 269 6.17 21.59 12.01
C VAL A 269 6.46 21.78 13.52
N LEU A 270 5.48 21.47 14.39
CA LEU A 270 5.69 21.53 15.85
C LEU A 270 6.72 20.50 16.30
N LYS A 271 6.72 19.27 15.79
CA LYS A 271 7.74 18.26 16.07
C LYS A 271 9.16 18.72 15.69
N LEU A 272 9.27 19.53 14.66
CA LEU A 272 10.53 20.05 14.15
C LEU A 272 10.93 21.41 14.77
N GLY A 273 10.12 21.95 15.69
CA GLY A 273 10.40 23.21 16.41
C GLY A 273 9.82 24.45 15.73
N GLY A 274 8.98 24.31 14.70
CA GLY A 274 8.21 25.39 14.09
C GLY A 274 6.81 25.53 14.69
N LEU A 275 6.05 26.52 14.25
CA LEU A 275 4.71 26.79 14.73
C LEU A 275 3.81 27.34 13.63
N VAL A 276 2.58 26.84 13.50
CA VAL A 276 1.51 27.51 12.76
C VAL A 276 1.00 28.66 13.62
N THR A 277 1.25 29.88 13.19
CA THR A 277 0.93 31.13 13.94
C THR A 277 -0.37 31.76 13.52
N ASP A 278 -0.86 31.46 12.31
CA ASP A 278 -2.12 31.95 11.78
C ASP A 278 -2.74 30.94 10.83
N GLU A 279 -4.07 30.82 10.86
CA GLU A 279 -4.82 29.91 10.00
C GLU A 279 -6.12 30.57 9.49
N GLN A 280 -6.38 30.46 8.18
CA GLN A 280 -7.54 31.04 7.57
C GLN A 280 -8.23 30.05 6.65
N GLY A 281 -9.44 29.63 7.00
CA GLY A 281 -10.30 28.79 6.19
C GLY A 281 -11.07 29.60 5.13
N TYR A 282 -11.36 28.98 3.99
CA TYR A 282 -12.22 29.53 2.95
C TYR A 282 -13.19 28.50 2.40
N ALA A 283 -14.36 28.96 1.93
CA ALA A 283 -15.35 28.09 1.34
C ALA A 283 -14.80 27.42 0.05
N GLU A 284 -15.15 26.16 -0.18
CA GLU A 284 -14.61 25.35 -1.28
C GLU A 284 -14.87 25.96 -2.67
N ASP A 285 -15.94 26.75 -2.81
CA ASP A 285 -16.31 27.47 -4.03
C ASP A 285 -15.87 28.94 -4.06
N ALA A 286 -15.12 29.41 -3.04
CA ALA A 286 -14.66 30.78 -2.95
C ALA A 286 -13.80 31.20 -4.15
N THR A 287 -14.01 32.42 -4.65
CA THR A 287 -13.17 33.03 -5.68
C THR A 287 -12.57 34.37 -5.22
N ASP A 288 -13.03 34.88 -4.09
CA ASP A 288 -12.55 36.12 -3.43
C ASP A 288 -11.95 35.71 -2.06
N PHE A 289 -10.66 35.99 -1.87
CA PHE A 289 -9.89 35.65 -0.68
C PHE A 289 -9.45 36.88 0.12
N ARG A 290 -10.01 38.06 -0.20
CA ARG A 290 -9.72 39.34 0.44
C ARG A 290 -9.82 39.27 1.95
N ARG A 291 -10.87 38.64 2.46
CA ARG A 291 -11.13 38.51 3.89
C ARG A 291 -9.98 37.80 4.59
N GLN A 292 -9.56 36.64 4.09
CA GLN A 292 -8.47 35.81 4.65
C GLN A 292 -7.13 36.55 4.58
N ILE A 293 -6.85 37.20 3.45
CA ILE A 293 -5.62 37.96 3.25
C ILE A 293 -5.52 39.14 4.22
N LYS A 294 -6.60 39.89 4.42
CA LYS A 294 -6.63 41.00 5.38
C LYS A 294 -6.43 40.52 6.83
N LEU A 295 -6.99 39.37 7.19
CA LEU A 295 -6.78 38.77 8.50
C LEU A 295 -5.32 38.43 8.74
N PHE A 296 -4.64 37.80 7.76
CA PHE A 296 -3.19 37.54 7.84
C PHE A 296 -2.35 38.82 8.03
N MET A 297 -2.82 39.94 7.51
CA MET A 297 -2.18 41.24 7.68
C MET A 297 -2.56 41.95 8.97
N GLY A 298 -3.36 41.35 9.83
CA GLY A 298 -3.90 41.99 11.04
C GLY A 298 -4.84 43.17 10.75
N LYS A 299 -5.43 43.22 9.54
CA LYS A 299 -6.35 44.30 9.15
C LYS A 299 -7.79 43.88 9.34
N ASP A 300 -8.66 44.89 9.51
CA ASP A 300 -10.11 44.67 9.56
C ASP A 300 -10.60 44.13 8.18
N PRO A 301 -11.15 42.91 8.12
CA PRO A 301 -11.61 42.30 6.88
C PRO A 301 -12.73 43.08 6.21
N ASP A 302 -13.52 43.84 6.96
CA ASP A 302 -14.68 44.62 6.48
C ASP A 302 -14.30 46.05 6.12
N ALA A 303 -13.08 46.53 6.43
CA ALA A 303 -12.59 47.82 6.02
C ALA A 303 -12.56 47.95 4.48
N ARG A 304 -12.93 49.12 3.97
CA ARG A 304 -12.78 49.41 2.53
C ARG A 304 -11.30 49.43 2.15
N ASP A 305 -10.97 48.82 1.01
CA ASP A 305 -9.62 48.91 0.46
C ASP A 305 -9.32 50.37 0.13
N GLU A 306 -8.34 50.96 0.79
CA GLU A 306 -7.80 52.23 0.36
C GLU A 306 -7.11 51.98 -0.99
N VAL A 307 -7.77 52.35 -2.06
CA VAL A 307 -7.16 52.41 -3.40
C VAL A 307 -6.03 53.40 -3.27
N ALA A 308 -4.78 52.92 -3.35
CA ALA A 308 -3.63 53.82 -3.42
C ALA A 308 -3.89 54.81 -4.53
N ALA A 309 -4.16 56.05 -4.18
CA ALA A 309 -4.43 57.10 -5.12
C ALA A 309 -3.21 57.24 -6.04
N VAL A 310 -3.36 56.85 -7.29
CA VAL A 310 -2.37 57.18 -8.31
C VAL A 310 -2.25 58.70 -8.31
N PRO A 311 -1.07 59.30 -8.04
CA PRO A 311 -0.93 60.74 -8.08
C PRO A 311 -1.28 61.23 -9.49
N ARG A 312 -2.40 61.94 -9.61
CA ARG A 312 -2.71 62.70 -10.81
C ARG A 312 -2.16 64.08 -10.59
N SER A 313 -1.10 64.35 -11.29
CA SER A 313 -0.67 65.64 -11.87
C SER A 313 0.82 65.96 -11.64
N GLU A 314 1.51 66.11 -12.74
CA GLU A 314 2.84 66.70 -12.89
C GLU A 314 2.75 68.22 -12.69
N GLU A 315 2.56 68.74 -11.51
CA GLU A 315 2.75 70.19 -11.22
C GLU A 315 2.71 70.45 -9.70
N GLU A 316 3.70 69.93 -8.91
CA GLU A 316 4.02 70.53 -7.61
C GLU A 316 5.52 70.44 -7.36
N LYS A 317 6.15 71.63 -7.09
CA LYS A 317 7.60 71.78 -6.91
C LYS A 317 8.08 71.14 -5.60
N PRO A 318 9.36 70.63 -5.60
CA PRO A 318 9.89 69.84 -4.48
C PRO A 318 10.59 70.77 -3.45
N GLU A 319 9.92 71.35 -2.53
CA GLU A 319 10.63 72.04 -1.44
C GLU A 319 9.99 71.96 -0.04
N ASP A 320 8.97 71.16 0.23
CA ASP A 320 8.53 70.94 1.61
C ASP A 320 7.85 69.53 1.81
N LEU A 321 8.43 68.54 1.23
CA LEU A 321 8.05 67.15 1.54
C LEU A 321 8.84 66.64 2.74
N LEU A 322 8.31 66.84 3.94
CA LEU A 322 8.40 65.83 4.96
C LEU A 322 7.95 64.54 4.28
N LEU A 323 8.90 63.63 4.06
CA LEU A 323 8.60 62.31 3.51
C LEU A 323 7.45 61.73 4.35
N PRO A 324 6.24 61.53 3.75
CA PRO A 324 5.23 60.79 4.46
C PRO A 324 5.88 59.46 4.84
N ASP A 325 5.65 59.02 6.08
CA ASP A 325 6.03 57.67 6.49
C ASP A 325 5.70 56.75 5.34
N LEU A 326 6.75 56.11 4.78
CA LEU A 326 6.57 55.11 3.72
C LEU A 326 5.49 54.19 4.23
N PRO A 327 4.41 53.91 3.46
CA PRO A 327 3.40 53.00 3.92
C PRO A 327 4.09 51.75 4.39
N GLU A 328 3.94 51.40 5.68
CA GLU A 328 4.44 50.16 6.25
C GLU A 328 4.03 49.08 5.26
N TYR A 329 5.04 48.47 4.60
CA TYR A 329 4.77 47.35 3.69
C TYR A 329 3.94 46.34 4.48
N PRO A 330 2.82 45.85 3.97
CA PRO A 330 1.96 44.95 4.68
C PRO A 330 2.78 43.68 5.00
N SER A 331 3.19 43.58 6.26
CA SER A 331 3.97 42.41 6.71
C SER A 331 3.01 41.42 7.32
N VAL A 332 3.09 40.18 6.88
CA VAL A 332 2.54 39.03 7.59
C VAL A 332 3.52 38.58 8.69
N SER A 333 3.03 37.97 9.75
CA SER A 333 3.83 37.62 10.93
C SER A 333 4.44 36.20 10.87
N PHE A 334 4.55 35.61 9.68
CA PHE A 334 5.06 34.25 9.47
C PHE A 334 6.02 34.16 8.28
N ASP A 335 6.89 33.15 8.31
CA ASP A 335 7.99 32.95 7.34
C ASP A 335 7.52 32.38 6.00
N ALA A 336 6.42 31.59 6.00
CA ALA A 336 5.87 30.97 4.80
C ALA A 336 4.37 30.70 4.93
N LEU A 337 3.67 30.65 3.78
CA LEU A 337 2.26 30.33 3.68
C LEU A 337 2.04 28.96 3.04
N PHE A 338 1.46 28.03 3.79
CA PHE A 338 1.06 26.71 3.30
C PHE A 338 -0.38 26.75 2.77
N ILE A 339 -0.58 26.29 1.51
CA ILE A 339 -1.90 26.28 0.88
C ILE A 339 -2.19 24.89 0.32
N PRO A 340 -2.87 24.01 1.07
CA PRO A 340 -3.18 22.64 0.67
C PRO A 340 -4.39 22.56 -0.26
N ASP A 341 -4.25 23.07 -1.50
CA ASP A 341 -5.30 23.03 -2.51
C ASP A 341 -4.70 22.75 -3.90
N TYR A 342 -5.51 22.80 -4.95
CA TYR A 342 -5.14 22.47 -6.32
C TYR A 342 -4.76 23.72 -7.14
N ALA A 343 -4.07 23.51 -8.26
CA ALA A 343 -3.50 24.54 -9.12
C ALA A 343 -4.50 25.61 -9.57
N ASP A 344 -5.75 25.25 -9.85
CA ASP A 344 -6.81 26.17 -10.24
C ASP A 344 -7.15 27.16 -9.12
N ARG A 345 -7.17 26.70 -7.89
CA ARG A 345 -7.43 27.56 -6.73
C ARG A 345 -6.24 28.47 -6.44
N ILE A 346 -5.02 27.96 -6.57
CA ILE A 346 -3.79 28.74 -6.42
C ILE A 346 -3.72 29.85 -7.48
N GLY A 347 -4.21 29.57 -8.69
CA GLY A 347 -4.37 30.57 -9.76
C GLY A 347 -5.25 31.78 -9.39
N LEU A 348 -6.14 31.60 -8.41
CA LEU A 348 -6.96 32.68 -7.88
C LEU A 348 -6.36 33.33 -6.63
N ILE A 349 -5.75 32.58 -5.75
CA ILE A 349 -5.19 33.04 -4.47
C ILE A 349 -3.92 33.88 -4.70
N ALA A 350 -2.92 33.34 -5.43
CA ALA A 350 -1.61 33.97 -5.55
C ALA A 350 -1.66 35.41 -6.16
N PRO A 351 -2.45 35.72 -7.20
CA PRO A 351 -2.59 37.07 -7.66
C PRO A 351 -3.22 38.00 -6.63
N GLN A 352 -4.16 37.53 -5.81
CA GLN A 352 -4.78 38.33 -4.76
C GLN A 352 -3.81 38.63 -3.61
N LEU A 353 -2.97 37.69 -3.21
CA LEU A 353 -1.87 37.92 -2.26
C LEU A 353 -0.97 39.06 -2.74
N ALA A 354 -0.55 39.00 -4.01
CA ALA A 354 0.26 40.06 -4.62
C ALA A 354 -0.45 41.40 -4.69
N PHE A 355 -1.75 41.43 -4.99
CA PHE A 355 -2.56 42.65 -5.01
C PHE A 355 -2.55 43.37 -3.64
N TYR A 356 -2.49 42.60 -2.54
CA TYR A 356 -2.39 43.17 -1.20
C TYR A 356 -0.93 43.38 -0.74
N GLY A 357 0.05 43.26 -1.64
CA GLY A 357 1.46 43.53 -1.37
C GLY A 357 2.23 42.34 -0.72
N ILE A 358 1.65 41.16 -0.74
CA ILE A 358 2.32 39.90 -0.26
C ILE A 358 2.91 39.22 -1.49
N GLU A 359 4.07 39.72 -1.98
CA GLU A 359 4.71 39.20 -3.20
C GLU A 359 5.88 38.25 -2.96
N ASP A 360 6.66 38.48 -1.89
CA ASP A 360 7.90 37.75 -1.62
C ASP A 360 7.76 36.65 -0.57
N LEU A 361 6.55 36.37 -0.12
CA LEU A 361 6.28 35.33 0.86
C LEU A 361 6.47 33.93 0.22
N PRO A 362 7.32 33.06 0.80
CA PRO A 362 7.43 31.68 0.36
C PRO A 362 6.09 30.96 0.41
N LEU A 363 5.63 30.45 -0.74
CA LEU A 363 4.42 29.65 -0.83
C LEU A 363 4.77 28.17 -0.85
N LEU A 364 4.07 27.41 -0.01
CA LEU A 364 4.23 25.98 0.15
C LEU A 364 2.95 25.26 -0.29
N GLY A 365 3.10 24.17 -1.07
CA GLY A 365 1.97 23.45 -1.65
C GLY A 365 2.09 21.93 -1.60
N ILE A 366 1.02 21.28 -2.02
CA ILE A 366 0.88 19.83 -2.13
C ILE A 366 0.98 19.38 -3.58
N ASN A 367 0.91 18.07 -3.83
CA ASN A 367 0.97 17.49 -5.18
C ASN A 367 -0.08 18.06 -6.16
N GLY A 368 -1.19 18.57 -5.68
CA GLY A 368 -2.19 19.27 -6.49
C GLY A 368 -1.69 20.51 -7.24
N TRP A 369 -0.48 21.01 -6.88
CA TRP A 369 0.21 22.10 -7.60
C TRP A 369 1.03 21.60 -8.78
N ASN A 370 1.34 20.30 -8.87
CA ASN A 370 2.11 19.74 -9.98
C ASN A 370 1.24 19.59 -11.23
N SER A 371 0.92 20.73 -11.83
CA SER A 371 0.07 20.84 -13.02
C SER A 371 0.56 21.98 -13.92
N PRO A 372 0.54 21.82 -15.24
CA PRO A 372 0.76 22.95 -16.18
C PRO A 372 -0.16 24.13 -15.91
N ASP A 373 -1.34 23.89 -15.37
CA ASP A 373 -2.30 24.92 -15.02
C ASP A 373 -1.81 25.88 -13.94
N LEU A 374 -0.96 25.42 -13.02
CA LEU A 374 -0.35 26.30 -12.03
C LEU A 374 0.38 27.47 -12.71
N ILE A 375 1.22 27.18 -13.70
CA ILE A 375 1.98 28.19 -14.42
C ILE A 375 1.05 29.03 -15.29
N ARG A 376 0.09 28.41 -15.96
CA ARG A 376 -0.84 29.08 -16.85
C ARG A 376 -1.75 30.10 -16.11
N LEU A 377 -2.22 29.73 -14.91
CA LEU A 377 -3.19 30.52 -14.14
C LEU A 377 -2.53 31.51 -13.20
N ALA A 378 -1.50 31.08 -12.45
CA ALA A 378 -0.84 31.92 -11.45
C ALA A 378 0.38 32.69 -11.99
N GLY A 379 1.03 32.18 -13.04
CA GLY A 379 2.14 32.87 -13.73
C GLY A 379 3.28 33.29 -12.80
N LYS A 380 3.60 34.58 -12.82
CA LYS A 380 4.67 35.19 -12.01
C LYS A 380 4.41 35.15 -10.50
N PHE A 381 3.15 35.05 -10.07
CA PHE A 381 2.75 35.13 -8.66
C PHE A 381 3.09 33.88 -7.84
N VAL A 382 3.46 32.78 -8.49
CA VAL A 382 3.97 31.56 -7.83
C VAL A 382 5.47 31.35 -8.04
N ARG A 383 6.21 32.42 -8.40
CA ARG A 383 7.66 32.34 -8.51
C ARG A 383 8.28 31.88 -7.19
N ASN A 384 9.18 30.92 -7.26
CA ASN A 384 9.86 30.29 -6.13
C ASN A 384 8.95 29.51 -5.18
N ALA A 385 7.67 29.36 -5.47
CA ALA A 385 6.78 28.47 -4.72
C ALA A 385 7.33 27.05 -4.73
N VAL A 386 7.24 26.35 -3.60
CA VAL A 386 7.73 24.97 -3.42
C VAL A 386 6.58 24.07 -3.03
N PHE A 387 6.54 22.91 -3.63
CA PHE A 387 5.53 21.89 -3.33
C PHE A 387 6.12 20.48 -3.50
N VAL A 388 5.40 19.49 -3.01
CA VAL A 388 5.84 18.10 -3.01
C VAL A 388 4.97 17.26 -3.94
N ASP A 389 5.58 16.24 -4.55
CA ASP A 389 4.84 15.19 -5.24
C ASP A 389 5.51 13.83 -5.05
N GLY A 390 4.76 12.76 -5.22
CA GLY A 390 5.24 11.39 -5.19
C GLY A 390 5.81 10.91 -6.52
N PHE A 391 5.65 11.68 -7.60
CA PHE A 391 6.16 11.38 -8.93
C PHE A 391 6.37 12.65 -9.74
N PHE A 392 7.47 12.69 -10.49
CA PHE A 392 7.77 13.79 -11.39
C PHE A 392 8.32 13.25 -12.72
N PRO A 393 7.52 13.26 -13.81
CA PRO A 393 7.92 12.64 -15.09
C PRO A 393 9.20 13.23 -15.70
N ALA A 394 9.45 14.53 -15.47
CA ALA A 394 10.64 15.22 -15.95
C ALA A 394 11.87 15.06 -15.01
N SER A 395 11.84 14.15 -14.06
CA SER A 395 12.98 13.85 -13.18
C SER A 395 14.12 13.21 -13.98
N GLU A 396 15.36 13.59 -13.63
CA GLU A 396 16.56 12.98 -14.19
C GLU A 396 16.93 11.63 -13.56
N TYR A 397 16.16 11.19 -12.56
CA TYR A 397 16.36 9.90 -11.90
C TYR A 397 16.22 8.75 -12.90
N PRO A 398 17.21 7.84 -13.03
CA PRO A 398 17.25 6.86 -14.12
C PRO A 398 16.00 5.97 -14.20
N PHE A 399 15.49 5.48 -13.06
CA PHE A 399 14.29 4.63 -13.04
C PHE A 399 13.04 5.38 -13.50
N VAL A 400 12.91 6.67 -13.16
CA VAL A 400 11.79 7.51 -13.64
C VAL A 400 11.85 7.68 -15.14
N ARG A 401 13.03 8.04 -15.67
CA ARG A 401 13.21 8.24 -17.11
C ARG A 401 12.90 6.99 -17.91
N GLU A 402 13.45 5.83 -17.50
CA GLU A 402 13.22 4.56 -18.15
C GLU A 402 11.71 4.20 -18.15
N PHE A 403 11.04 4.35 -17.02
CA PHE A 403 9.61 4.10 -16.92
C PHE A 403 8.79 5.03 -17.82
N VAL A 404 9.08 6.34 -17.81
CA VAL A 404 8.37 7.33 -18.63
C VAL A 404 8.56 7.05 -20.12
N GLU A 405 9.80 6.74 -20.55
CA GLU A 405 10.11 6.40 -21.95
C GLU A 405 9.33 5.13 -22.38
N LEU A 406 9.39 4.05 -21.60
CA LEU A 406 8.68 2.80 -21.90
C LEU A 406 7.16 2.96 -21.91
N TYR A 407 6.62 3.71 -20.95
CA TYR A 407 5.20 3.95 -20.86
C TYR A 407 4.68 4.80 -22.04
N LEU A 408 5.41 5.87 -22.37
CA LEU A 408 5.11 6.75 -23.50
C LEU A 408 5.20 6.00 -24.86
N GLU A 409 6.23 5.17 -25.05
CA GLU A 409 6.40 4.34 -26.24
C GLU A 409 5.20 3.39 -26.42
N LYS A 410 4.75 2.77 -25.32
CA LYS A 410 3.70 1.75 -25.39
C LYS A 410 2.29 2.33 -25.49
N TYR A 411 2.00 3.42 -24.77
CA TYR A 411 0.64 3.95 -24.61
C TYR A 411 0.42 5.32 -25.27
N GLY A 412 1.48 6.03 -25.68
CA GLY A 412 1.39 7.32 -26.34
C GLY A 412 1.02 8.48 -25.42
N GLU A 413 1.02 8.25 -24.10
CA GLU A 413 0.64 9.21 -23.06
C GLU A 413 1.70 9.23 -21.96
N GLU A 414 1.94 10.40 -21.33
CA GLU A 414 2.84 10.51 -20.19
C GLU A 414 2.17 9.94 -18.94
N PRO A 415 2.87 9.09 -18.14
CA PRO A 415 2.29 8.52 -16.94
C PRO A 415 2.11 9.55 -15.83
N SER A 416 1.08 9.38 -15.02
CA SER A 416 0.83 10.14 -13.80
C SER A 416 1.34 9.40 -12.56
N ILE A 417 1.17 10.02 -11.39
CA ILE A 417 1.47 9.41 -10.08
C ILE A 417 0.74 8.07 -9.88
N LEU A 418 -0.46 7.92 -10.44
CA LEU A 418 -1.26 6.72 -10.27
C LEU A 418 -0.62 5.52 -10.98
N GLU A 419 -0.19 5.70 -12.23
CA GLU A 419 0.54 4.69 -12.99
C GLU A 419 1.91 4.39 -12.38
N ALA A 420 2.61 5.41 -11.91
CA ALA A 420 3.90 5.25 -11.25
C ALA A 420 3.81 4.40 -9.97
N GLN A 421 2.81 4.66 -9.13
CA GLN A 421 2.56 3.85 -7.92
C GLN A 421 2.15 2.41 -8.26
N ALA A 422 1.36 2.23 -9.31
CA ALA A 422 0.96 0.90 -9.78
C ALA A 422 2.15 0.09 -10.30
N PHE A 423 3.06 0.74 -11.03
CA PHE A 423 4.29 0.14 -11.50
C PHE A 423 5.19 -0.34 -10.34
N ASP A 424 5.37 0.50 -9.33
CA ASP A 424 6.16 0.15 -8.16
C ASP A 424 5.56 -1.03 -7.39
N ILE A 425 4.24 -1.01 -7.11
CA ILE A 425 3.56 -2.12 -6.43
C ILE A 425 3.68 -3.42 -7.21
N ALA A 426 3.49 -3.36 -8.53
CA ALA A 426 3.63 -4.51 -9.40
C ALA A 426 5.05 -5.09 -9.30
N ASN A 427 6.09 -4.26 -9.47
CA ASN A 427 7.47 -4.71 -9.39
C ASN A 427 7.83 -5.30 -8.02
N MET A 428 7.42 -4.67 -6.91
CA MET A 428 7.63 -5.21 -5.56
C MET A 428 7.08 -6.62 -5.41
N LEU A 429 5.83 -6.84 -5.84
CA LEU A 429 5.18 -8.15 -5.72
C LEU A 429 5.76 -9.17 -6.71
N LEU A 430 6.09 -8.78 -7.93
CA LEU A 430 6.73 -9.65 -8.93
C LEU A 430 8.12 -10.08 -8.45
N ASP A 431 8.94 -9.17 -7.95
CA ASP A 431 10.27 -9.46 -7.44
C ASP A 431 10.22 -10.40 -6.24
N LEU A 432 9.35 -10.15 -5.28
CA LEU A 432 9.21 -11.03 -4.11
C LEU A 432 8.67 -12.41 -4.49
N THR A 433 7.64 -12.47 -5.34
CA THR A 433 7.00 -13.74 -5.74
C THR A 433 7.96 -14.61 -6.56
N SER A 434 8.88 -14.02 -7.32
CA SER A 434 9.86 -14.77 -8.12
C SER A 434 11.03 -15.33 -7.32
N ARG A 435 11.21 -14.94 -6.05
CA ARG A 435 12.31 -15.41 -5.21
C ARG A 435 12.15 -16.87 -4.81
N ALA A 436 13.22 -17.63 -4.91
CA ALA A 436 13.22 -19.07 -4.59
C ALA A 436 12.97 -19.38 -3.11
N ASP A 437 13.29 -18.45 -2.21
CA ASP A 437 13.11 -18.57 -0.75
C ASP A 437 11.71 -18.13 -0.27
N ILE A 438 10.87 -17.58 -1.14
CA ILE A 438 9.51 -17.17 -0.81
C ILE A 438 8.51 -18.15 -1.41
N ARG A 439 7.98 -19.06 -0.56
CA ARG A 439 7.07 -20.13 -0.94
C ARG A 439 5.72 -20.08 -0.23
N SER A 440 5.54 -19.15 0.70
CA SER A 440 4.30 -18.98 1.45
C SER A 440 3.93 -17.51 1.58
N ARG A 441 2.64 -17.25 1.84
CA ARG A 441 2.12 -15.91 2.12
C ARG A 441 2.81 -15.25 3.31
N GLU A 442 3.11 -16.05 4.34
CA GLU A 442 3.81 -15.54 5.53
C GLU A 442 5.24 -15.10 5.21
N GLN A 443 5.99 -15.85 4.40
CA GLN A 443 7.32 -15.45 3.95
C GLN A 443 7.26 -14.18 3.10
N LEU A 444 6.24 -14.05 2.23
CA LEU A 444 6.04 -12.85 1.42
C LEU A 444 5.68 -11.64 2.29
N ARG A 445 4.79 -11.81 3.28
CA ARG A 445 4.46 -10.79 4.27
C ARG A 445 5.70 -10.29 5.02
N GLN A 446 6.52 -11.23 5.51
CA GLN A 446 7.77 -10.89 6.22
C GLN A 446 8.74 -10.15 5.32
N ALA A 447 8.85 -10.55 4.05
CA ALA A 447 9.72 -9.87 3.09
C ALA A 447 9.23 -8.44 2.79
N LEU A 448 7.91 -8.20 2.68
CA LEU A 448 7.33 -6.87 2.59
C LEU A 448 7.63 -6.03 3.85
N ALA A 449 7.39 -6.59 5.05
CA ALA A 449 7.62 -5.89 6.31
C ALA A 449 9.11 -5.55 6.54
N GLN A 450 10.02 -6.30 5.95
CA GLN A 450 11.48 -6.08 6.05
C GLN A 450 12.04 -5.31 4.86
N MET A 451 11.21 -4.92 3.90
CA MET A 451 11.64 -4.19 2.71
C MET A 451 12.22 -2.83 3.09
N LYS A 452 13.44 -2.56 2.61
CA LYS A 452 14.16 -1.30 2.81
C LYS A 452 14.66 -0.79 1.47
N ASP A 453 14.44 0.49 1.25
CA ASP A 453 14.96 1.26 0.14
C ASP A 453 14.78 0.58 -1.24
N TYR A 454 13.62 -0.06 -1.42
CA TYR A 454 13.27 -0.69 -2.69
C TYR A 454 13.24 0.37 -3.79
N PRO A 455 14.05 0.24 -4.85
CA PRO A 455 14.15 1.25 -5.88
C PRO A 455 12.85 1.32 -6.69
N GLY A 456 12.14 2.43 -6.55
CA GLY A 456 10.87 2.66 -7.23
C GLY A 456 10.89 3.97 -8.02
N VAL A 457 9.99 4.09 -8.99
CA VAL A 457 9.80 5.32 -9.77
C VAL A 457 9.14 6.43 -8.95
N THR A 458 8.50 6.06 -7.83
CA THR A 458 7.95 6.99 -6.86
C THR A 458 8.88 7.23 -5.65
N GLY A 459 10.18 6.88 -5.78
CA GLY A 459 11.20 6.98 -4.74
C GLY A 459 11.51 5.64 -4.07
N ALA A 460 12.67 5.57 -3.41
CA ALA A 460 13.12 4.40 -2.65
C ALA A 460 12.15 4.11 -1.51
N THR A 461 11.47 2.97 -1.56
CA THR A 461 10.35 2.65 -0.66
C THR A 461 10.78 1.66 0.42
N SER A 462 10.53 2.02 1.68
CA SER A 462 10.57 1.14 2.84
C SER A 462 9.18 1.03 3.45
N PHE A 463 8.89 -0.05 4.19
CA PHE A 463 7.67 -0.11 4.99
C PHE A 463 7.99 0.09 6.46
N ASP A 464 7.15 0.85 7.16
CA ASP A 464 7.23 0.99 8.61
C ASP A 464 6.61 -0.22 9.33
N PHE A 465 6.61 -0.18 10.67
CA PHE A 465 6.13 -1.29 11.51
C PHE A 465 4.63 -1.56 11.41
N VAL A 466 3.85 -0.62 10.85
CA VAL A 466 2.40 -0.81 10.60
C VAL A 466 2.09 -1.17 9.14
N GLY A 467 3.08 -1.12 8.22
CA GLY A 467 2.88 -1.42 6.81
C GLY A 467 2.62 -0.20 5.92
N GLU A 468 2.88 1.02 6.41
CA GLU A 468 2.86 2.23 5.60
C GLU A 468 4.17 2.40 4.84
N ALA A 469 4.08 2.81 3.57
CA ALA A 469 5.26 3.18 2.82
C ALA A 469 5.91 4.45 3.39
N VAL A 470 7.21 4.37 3.59
CA VAL A 470 8.08 5.50 3.92
C VAL A 470 9.05 5.67 2.77
N LYS A 471 9.07 6.85 2.17
CA LYS A 471 9.92 7.16 1.02
C LYS A 471 10.12 8.67 0.87
N PRO A 472 11.26 9.10 0.28
CA PRO A 472 11.45 10.50 -0.10
C PRO A 472 10.46 10.89 -1.18
N LEU A 473 9.99 12.14 -1.14
CA LEU A 473 9.17 12.72 -2.18
C LEU A 473 9.98 13.67 -3.07
N PHE A 474 9.48 13.94 -4.25
CA PHE A 474 10.02 14.98 -5.13
C PHE A 474 9.68 16.36 -4.57
N LEU A 475 10.70 17.16 -4.27
CA LEU A 475 10.55 18.58 -3.98
C LEU A 475 10.60 19.35 -5.30
N LEU A 476 9.54 20.05 -5.60
CA LEU A 476 9.35 20.76 -6.85
C LEU A 476 9.27 22.26 -6.58
N GLN A 477 9.84 23.06 -7.49
CA GLN A 477 9.84 24.53 -7.40
C GLN A 477 9.47 25.18 -8.72
N VAL A 478 8.76 26.29 -8.66
CA VAL A 478 8.51 27.14 -9.84
C VAL A 478 9.71 28.03 -10.09
N LYS A 479 10.49 27.74 -11.13
CA LYS A 479 11.64 28.53 -11.59
C LYS A 479 11.47 28.95 -13.05
N LYS A 480 11.58 30.24 -13.33
CA LYS A 480 11.53 30.80 -14.70
C LYS A 480 10.31 30.32 -15.51
N GLY A 481 9.14 30.21 -14.85
CA GLY A 481 7.91 29.77 -15.49
C GLY A 481 7.86 28.27 -15.82
N ARG A 482 8.65 27.44 -15.14
CA ARG A 482 8.64 25.99 -15.25
C ARG A 482 8.67 25.34 -13.86
N ILE A 483 8.10 24.16 -13.75
CA ILE A 483 8.24 23.31 -12.58
C ILE A 483 9.56 22.55 -12.73
N VAL A 484 10.41 22.59 -11.72
CA VAL A 484 11.71 21.89 -11.69
C VAL A 484 11.88 21.16 -10.35
N GLN A 485 12.54 20.03 -10.37
CA GLN A 485 12.92 19.32 -9.17
C GLN A 485 14.11 20.05 -8.50
N ILE A 486 14.08 20.19 -7.16
CA ILE A 486 15.13 20.88 -6.39
C ILE A 486 15.93 19.97 -5.47
N ASN A 487 15.41 18.82 -5.06
CA ASN A 487 16.20 17.76 -4.41
C ASN A 487 16.81 16.89 -5.51
N GLN A 488 18.14 16.77 -5.51
CA GLN A 488 18.86 16.08 -6.60
C GLN A 488 18.84 14.56 -6.47
N ASP A 489 18.44 14.01 -5.32
CA ASP A 489 18.53 12.55 -5.13
C ASP A 489 17.51 12.08 -4.10
N PRO A 490 16.56 11.19 -4.47
CA PRO A 490 15.75 10.49 -3.49
C PRO A 490 16.58 9.51 -2.63
N GLU A 491 17.83 9.22 -2.99
CA GLU A 491 18.74 8.37 -2.21
C GLU A 491 19.47 9.14 -1.09
N GLY A 492 19.54 10.48 -1.15
CA GLY A 492 20.28 11.31 -0.20
C GLY A 492 19.57 11.68 1.08
N ALA A 493 18.37 11.15 1.35
CA ALA A 493 17.56 11.46 2.54
C ALA A 493 17.48 10.27 3.51
N LEU A 494 18.58 9.55 3.70
CA LEU A 494 18.74 8.53 4.76
C LEU A 494 19.40 9.13 5.99
#